data_0d4c32ab51e6a11167424956a429ae5e
#
_entry.id   0d4c32ab51e6a11167424956a429ae5e
#
_cell.length_a   1.000
_cell.length_b   1.000
_cell.length_c   1.000
_cell.angle_alpha   90.00
_cell.angle_beta   90.00
_cell.angle_gamma   90.00
#
_symmetry.space_group_name_H-M   'P 1'
#
loop_
_entity.id
_entity.type
_entity.pdbx_description
1 polymer ?
#
loop_
_entity_poly.entity_id
_entity_poly.type
_entity_poly.pdbx_seq_one_letter_code
_entity_poly.pdbx_strand_id
1 'polypeptide(L)'
;MDRKISIAATALKAAAVFMLTAIIFVAIIFSLPTPEGFPILEYHQVTNEAVDLDFERYNVPPDEFAAQLDYLQANGYTTITLQDFMRAVHGKGSLPPKPIVLTFDDGYKDNYTTMLPILEAHKMTAVVYVITNELGKKNYMTHDELKDMQRRGIEIGSHTADHLPLTSLTTDEQLYQITASKRFLEWSGLATIYSLSYPNGEVTTEAIEFLRQENYLTAVTGDAGLNTLETNPYKLYRVNIRKPRFGLTEFKFRLFKAEFFAKLRNIF
;
A
#
# COMPACT_ATOMS: atom_id res chain seq x y z
N MET A 1 -46.95 34.67 0.86
CA MET A 1 -45.83 34.60 1.80
C MET A 1 -45.80 33.25 2.53
N ASP A 2 -46.93 32.76 2.96
CA ASP A 2 -47.08 31.52 3.75
C ASP A 2 -46.62 30.22 3.04
N ARG A 3 -46.85 30.10 1.73
CA ARG A 3 -46.45 28.89 0.96
C ARG A 3 -44.93 28.72 0.87
N LYS A 4 -44.16 29.81 0.77
CA LYS A 4 -42.68 29.76 0.76
C LYS A 4 -42.13 29.41 2.13
N ILE A 5 -42.74 29.89 3.21
CA ILE A 5 -42.34 29.56 4.58
C ILE A 5 -42.64 28.10 4.89
N SER A 6 -43.77 27.55 4.42
CA SER A 6 -44.12 26.13 4.57
C SER A 6 -43.11 25.20 3.83
N ILE A 7 -42.71 25.56 2.60
CA ILE A 7 -41.73 24.77 1.81
C ILE A 7 -40.37 24.79 2.52
N ALA A 8 -39.91 25.94 3.01
CA ALA A 8 -38.66 26.07 3.72
C ALA A 8 -38.62 25.23 5.03
N ALA A 9 -39.74 25.25 5.78
CA ALA A 9 -39.89 24.46 7.01
C ALA A 9 -39.89 22.95 6.72
N THR A 10 -40.53 22.52 5.62
CA THR A 10 -40.53 21.11 5.21
C THR A 10 -39.14 20.67 4.74
N ALA A 11 -38.42 21.49 3.97
CA ALA A 11 -37.05 21.20 3.54
C ALA A 11 -36.07 21.10 4.74
N LEU A 12 -36.24 21.99 5.75
CA LEU A 12 -35.43 21.96 6.97
C LEU A 12 -35.69 20.68 7.79
N LYS A 13 -36.94 20.25 7.91
CA LYS A 13 -37.31 19.00 8.60
C LYS A 13 -36.71 17.80 7.85
N ALA A 14 -36.81 17.75 6.53
CA ALA A 14 -36.22 16.68 5.72
C ALA A 14 -34.70 16.63 5.86
N ALA A 15 -34.01 17.78 5.84
CA ALA A 15 -32.57 17.87 6.07
C ALA A 15 -32.19 17.40 7.50
N ALA A 16 -32.97 17.76 8.52
CA ALA A 16 -32.74 17.32 9.90
C ALA A 16 -32.88 15.79 10.05
N VAL A 17 -33.93 15.22 9.44
CA VAL A 17 -34.15 13.76 9.43
C VAL A 17 -33.01 13.06 8.70
N PHE A 18 -32.61 13.54 7.53
CA PHE A 18 -31.46 12.98 6.78
C PHE A 18 -30.16 13.04 7.60
N MET A 19 -29.89 14.17 8.26
CA MET A 19 -28.71 14.32 9.13
C MET A 19 -28.76 13.36 10.32
N LEU A 20 -29.93 13.23 10.97
CA LEU A 20 -30.08 12.29 12.08
C LEU A 20 -29.89 10.84 11.65
N THR A 21 -30.49 10.44 10.52
CA THR A 21 -30.28 9.08 9.98
C THR A 21 -28.83 8.82 9.61
N ALA A 22 -28.12 9.79 9.03
CA ALA A 22 -26.70 9.70 8.73
C ALA A 22 -25.85 9.55 10.01
N ILE A 23 -26.16 10.32 11.06
CA ILE A 23 -25.47 10.22 12.36
C ILE A 23 -25.71 8.85 12.99
N ILE A 24 -26.96 8.36 13.01
CA ILE A 24 -27.29 7.02 13.53
C ILE A 24 -26.56 5.95 12.74
N PHE A 25 -26.55 6.02 11.42
CA PHE A 25 -25.83 5.08 10.56
C PHE A 25 -24.33 5.06 10.87
N VAL A 26 -23.70 6.22 10.97
CA VAL A 26 -22.31 6.35 11.36
C VAL A 26 -22.08 5.76 12.76
N ALA A 27 -22.92 6.06 13.74
CA ALA A 27 -22.83 5.51 15.09
C ALA A 27 -22.94 3.98 15.11
N ILE A 28 -23.83 3.40 14.30
CA ILE A 28 -23.94 1.94 14.14
C ILE A 28 -22.62 1.38 13.60
N ILE A 29 -22.04 1.95 12.53
CA ILE A 29 -20.77 1.51 11.98
C ILE A 29 -19.64 1.56 13.01
N PHE A 30 -19.61 2.63 13.83
CA PHE A 30 -18.62 2.74 14.91
C PHE A 30 -18.80 1.69 16.01
N SER A 31 -20.05 1.27 16.29
CA SER A 31 -20.34 0.24 17.30
C SER A 31 -20.03 -1.18 16.84
N LEU A 32 -19.84 -1.40 15.52
CA LEU A 32 -19.44 -2.71 15.01
C LEU A 32 -18.02 -3.07 15.50
N PRO A 33 -17.73 -4.36 15.72
CA PRO A 33 -16.40 -4.80 16.07
C PRO A 33 -15.37 -4.34 15.04
N THR A 34 -14.15 -4.09 15.48
CA THR A 34 -13.04 -3.78 14.56
C THR A 34 -12.90 -4.92 13.57
N PRO A 35 -12.87 -4.66 12.26
CA PRO A 35 -12.75 -5.72 11.29
C PRO A 35 -11.43 -6.46 11.49
N GLU A 36 -11.47 -7.75 11.37
CA GLU A 36 -10.23 -8.54 11.29
C GLU A 36 -9.45 -8.12 10.05
N GLY A 37 -8.14 -8.06 10.18
CA GLY A 37 -7.25 -7.73 9.07
C GLY A 37 -6.20 -6.69 9.42
N PHE A 38 -5.30 -6.47 8.47
CA PHE A 38 -4.20 -5.53 8.60
C PHE A 38 -4.06 -4.65 7.35
N PRO A 39 -3.57 -3.41 7.52
CA PRO A 39 -3.30 -2.52 6.41
C PRO A 39 -1.94 -2.83 5.76
N ILE A 40 -1.86 -2.62 4.44
CA ILE A 40 -0.62 -2.48 3.69
C ILE A 40 -0.54 -1.03 3.25
N LEU A 41 0.48 -0.29 3.68
CA LEU A 41 0.66 1.12 3.33
C LEU A 41 1.46 1.24 2.03
N GLU A 42 0.99 2.11 1.14
CA GLU A 42 1.62 2.39 -0.14
C GLU A 42 2.30 3.75 -0.08
N TYR A 43 3.61 3.75 -0.10
CA TYR A 43 4.50 4.91 -0.25
C TYR A 43 5.21 4.85 -1.59
N HIS A 44 5.88 5.96 -1.96
CA HIS A 44 6.79 6.04 -3.10
C HIS A 44 8.10 6.69 -2.65
N GLN A 45 8.12 8.01 -2.50
CA GLN A 45 9.31 8.78 -2.13
C GLN A 45 9.29 9.24 -0.67
N VAL A 46 10.46 9.27 -0.04
CA VAL A 46 10.68 9.83 1.29
C VAL A 46 11.78 10.91 1.19
N THR A 47 11.40 12.09 0.75
CA THR A 47 12.33 13.20 0.51
C THR A 47 11.65 14.55 0.69
N ASN A 48 12.41 15.61 0.90
CA ASN A 48 11.89 17.00 0.92
C ASN A 48 11.67 17.57 -0.49
N GLU A 49 12.39 17.04 -1.48
CA GLU A 49 12.33 17.47 -2.87
C GLU A 49 11.86 16.31 -3.75
N ALA A 50 10.69 16.45 -4.34
CA ALA A 50 10.20 15.44 -5.28
C ALA A 50 11.12 15.36 -6.51
N VAL A 51 11.40 14.14 -6.93
CA VAL A 51 12.22 13.89 -8.14
C VAL A 51 11.50 14.34 -9.40
N ASP A 52 10.18 14.22 -9.41
CA ASP A 52 9.28 14.65 -10.48
C ASP A 52 8.13 15.45 -9.87
N LEU A 53 7.88 16.66 -10.41
CA LEU A 53 6.82 17.54 -9.93
C LEU A 53 5.43 16.95 -10.18
N ASP A 54 5.24 16.17 -11.23
CA ASP A 54 3.98 15.50 -11.53
C ASP A 54 3.63 14.42 -10.46
N PHE A 55 4.64 13.90 -9.77
CA PHE A 55 4.52 12.92 -8.69
C PHE A 55 4.72 13.52 -7.29
N GLU A 56 4.82 14.84 -7.14
CA GLU A 56 5.00 15.52 -5.85
C GLU A 56 3.98 15.07 -4.78
N ARG A 57 2.77 14.73 -5.20
CA ARG A 57 1.71 14.24 -4.30
C ARG A 57 2.04 12.91 -3.60
N TYR A 58 2.96 12.12 -4.13
CA TYR A 58 3.36 10.81 -3.58
C TYR A 58 4.64 10.91 -2.74
N ASN A 59 5.14 12.11 -2.54
CA ASN A 59 6.31 12.38 -1.74
C ASN A 59 5.92 12.63 -0.28
N VAL A 60 6.55 11.92 0.66
CA VAL A 60 6.38 12.14 2.09
C VAL A 60 7.69 12.71 2.64
N PRO A 61 7.68 13.90 3.27
CA PRO A 61 8.87 14.44 3.91
C PRO A 61 9.45 13.49 4.97
N PRO A 62 10.79 13.43 5.15
CA PRO A 62 11.42 12.49 6.08
C PRO A 62 10.97 12.63 7.54
N ASP A 63 10.75 13.86 8.02
CA ASP A 63 10.24 14.14 9.35
C ASP A 63 8.79 13.67 9.54
N GLU A 64 7.95 13.85 8.53
CA GLU A 64 6.58 13.33 8.53
C GLU A 64 6.57 11.79 8.48
N PHE A 65 7.46 11.20 7.69
CA PHE A 65 7.60 9.74 7.66
C PHE A 65 8.04 9.18 9.03
N ALA A 66 9.04 9.78 9.67
CA ALA A 66 9.47 9.41 11.02
C ALA A 66 8.31 9.54 12.04
N ALA A 67 7.55 10.65 11.99
CA ALA A 67 6.39 10.84 12.86
C ALA A 67 5.27 9.80 12.63
N GLN A 68 5.10 9.32 11.41
CA GLN A 68 4.17 8.23 11.09
C GLN A 68 4.65 6.90 11.70
N LEU A 69 5.96 6.59 11.62
CA LEU A 69 6.52 5.40 12.26
C LEU A 69 6.44 5.45 13.79
N ASP A 70 6.73 6.61 14.40
CA ASP A 70 6.53 6.84 15.84
C ASP A 70 5.07 6.55 16.25
N TYR A 71 4.12 7.05 15.45
CA TYR A 71 2.70 6.78 15.71
C TYR A 71 2.38 5.29 15.61
N LEU A 72 2.85 4.60 14.59
CA LEU A 72 2.63 3.16 14.45
C LEU A 72 3.18 2.38 15.65
N GLN A 73 4.42 2.68 16.05
CA GLN A 73 5.07 2.06 17.20
C GLN A 73 4.32 2.33 18.51
N ALA A 74 3.95 3.59 18.77
CA ALA A 74 3.20 3.98 19.95
C ALA A 74 1.80 3.33 20.05
N ASN A 75 1.22 2.93 18.91
CA ASN A 75 -0.07 2.24 18.83
C ASN A 75 0.05 0.72 18.74
N GLY A 76 1.26 0.16 18.92
CA GLY A 76 1.51 -1.28 18.98
C GLY A 76 1.48 -2.00 17.63
N TYR A 77 1.64 -1.29 16.53
CA TYR A 77 1.81 -1.92 15.22
C TYR A 77 3.20 -2.57 15.12
N THR A 78 3.25 -3.72 14.49
CA THR A 78 4.49 -4.43 14.16
C THR A 78 4.57 -4.61 12.65
N THR A 79 5.65 -4.13 12.05
CA THR A 79 5.87 -4.31 10.62
C THR A 79 6.21 -5.76 10.30
N ILE A 80 5.61 -6.27 9.24
CA ILE A 80 5.85 -7.60 8.68
C ILE A 80 6.17 -7.48 7.18
N THR A 81 6.81 -8.50 6.63
CA THR A 81 6.97 -8.68 5.19
C THR A 81 5.78 -9.43 4.59
N LEU A 82 5.65 -9.42 3.26
CA LEU A 82 4.66 -10.26 2.58
C LEU A 82 5.04 -11.74 2.62
N GLN A 83 6.32 -12.06 2.78
CA GLN A 83 6.74 -13.44 3.05
C GLN A 83 6.24 -13.91 4.43
N ASP A 84 6.27 -13.06 5.48
CA ASP A 84 5.71 -13.40 6.79
C ASP A 84 4.19 -13.64 6.69
N PHE A 85 3.49 -12.79 5.94
CA PHE A 85 2.07 -12.99 5.65
C PHE A 85 1.82 -14.35 5.00
N MET A 86 2.55 -14.71 3.94
CA MET A 86 2.38 -16.00 3.26
C MET A 86 2.75 -17.20 4.13
N ARG A 87 3.73 -17.05 5.01
CA ARG A 87 4.03 -18.08 6.02
C ARG A 87 2.84 -18.32 6.95
N ALA A 88 2.17 -17.25 7.40
CA ALA A 88 0.96 -17.35 8.21
C ALA A 88 -0.20 -17.99 7.45
N VAL A 89 -0.45 -17.58 6.18
CA VAL A 89 -1.46 -18.18 5.30
C VAL A 89 -1.28 -19.71 5.18
N HIS A 90 -0.02 -20.16 5.09
CA HIS A 90 0.28 -21.60 4.99
C HIS A 90 0.41 -22.31 6.36
N GLY A 91 0.05 -21.67 7.46
CA GLY A 91 0.15 -22.26 8.80
C GLY A 91 1.60 -22.49 9.29
N LYS A 92 2.58 -21.87 8.66
CA LYS A 92 4.01 -21.99 9.00
C LYS A 92 4.50 -20.88 9.94
N GLY A 93 3.58 -20.14 10.56
CA GLY A 93 3.84 -19.03 11.49
C GLY A 93 2.55 -18.35 11.90
N SER A 94 2.65 -17.36 12.77
CA SER A 94 1.53 -16.49 13.18
C SER A 94 1.91 -15.03 12.97
N LEU A 95 0.93 -14.20 12.66
CA LEU A 95 1.14 -12.75 12.62
C LEU A 95 1.16 -12.17 14.04
N PRO A 96 1.88 -11.06 14.26
CA PRO A 96 1.81 -10.33 15.52
C PRO A 96 0.41 -9.74 15.75
N PRO A 97 0.09 -9.24 16.95
CA PRO A 97 -1.28 -8.77 17.27
C PRO A 97 -1.80 -7.62 16.39
N LYS A 98 -0.93 -6.72 15.96
CA LYS A 98 -1.27 -5.59 15.06
C LYS A 98 -0.27 -5.53 13.90
N PRO A 99 -0.38 -6.46 12.94
CA PRO A 99 0.55 -6.47 11.82
C PRO A 99 0.26 -5.32 10.87
N ILE A 100 1.31 -4.81 10.23
CA ILE A 100 1.22 -3.81 9.17
C ILE A 100 2.35 -4.06 8.18
N VAL A 101 2.08 -3.87 6.88
CA VAL A 101 3.11 -3.89 5.85
C VAL A 101 3.35 -2.48 5.35
N LEU A 102 4.60 -2.07 5.27
CA LEU A 102 5.02 -0.84 4.61
C LEU A 102 5.52 -1.20 3.22
N THR A 103 4.96 -0.61 2.17
CA THR A 103 5.41 -0.83 0.79
C THR A 103 5.85 0.48 0.15
N PHE A 104 6.91 0.40 -0.67
CA PHE A 104 7.46 1.54 -1.39
C PHE A 104 7.58 1.17 -2.86
N ASP A 105 6.90 1.92 -3.72
CA ASP A 105 6.87 1.65 -5.15
C ASP A 105 7.99 2.41 -5.90
N ASP A 106 8.25 2.02 -7.14
CA ASP A 106 9.15 2.57 -8.15
C ASP A 106 10.64 2.31 -7.94
N GLY A 107 11.14 2.18 -6.71
CA GLY A 107 12.56 1.95 -6.44
C GLY A 107 13.42 3.20 -6.50
N TYR A 108 12.89 4.34 -6.05
CA TYR A 108 13.61 5.61 -5.98
C TYR A 108 14.84 5.55 -5.06
N LYS A 109 15.84 6.37 -5.37
CA LYS A 109 17.10 6.47 -4.64
C LYS A 109 16.94 6.82 -3.15
N ASP A 110 15.96 7.67 -2.84
CA ASP A 110 15.67 8.09 -1.46
C ASP A 110 15.18 6.94 -0.58
N ASN A 111 14.65 5.86 -1.16
CA ASN A 111 14.31 4.66 -0.41
C ASN A 111 15.54 4.00 0.23
N TYR A 112 16.71 4.10 -0.39
CA TYR A 112 17.97 3.65 0.20
C TYR A 112 18.62 4.71 1.09
N THR A 113 18.70 5.96 0.62
CA THR A 113 19.49 7.01 1.29
C THR A 113 18.77 7.67 2.46
N THR A 114 17.44 7.67 2.48
CA THR A 114 16.62 8.38 3.47
C THR A 114 15.66 7.45 4.21
N MET A 115 14.82 6.72 3.49
CA MET A 115 13.80 5.84 4.09
C MET A 115 14.41 4.73 4.94
N LEU A 116 15.42 4.02 4.41
CA LEU A 116 16.03 2.86 5.06
C LEU A 116 16.66 3.21 6.43
N PRO A 117 17.48 4.28 6.59
CA PRO A 117 17.98 4.68 7.91
C PRO A 117 16.88 5.01 8.92
N ILE A 118 15.77 5.62 8.47
CA ILE A 118 14.63 5.93 9.34
C ILE A 118 13.93 4.65 9.79
N LEU A 119 13.70 3.68 8.89
CA LEU A 119 13.13 2.36 9.24
C LEU A 119 13.99 1.63 10.27
N GLU A 120 15.31 1.62 10.08
CA GLU A 120 16.24 0.96 11.00
C GLU A 120 16.25 1.59 12.39
N ALA A 121 16.20 2.92 12.47
CA ALA A 121 16.09 3.63 13.74
C ALA A 121 14.84 3.21 14.52
N HIS A 122 13.75 2.88 13.82
CA HIS A 122 12.49 2.41 14.41
C HIS A 122 12.43 0.87 14.53
N LYS A 123 13.45 0.12 14.07
CA LYS A 123 13.47 -1.35 14.02
C LYS A 123 12.29 -1.92 13.23
N MET A 124 11.93 -1.26 12.15
CA MET A 124 10.84 -1.63 11.24
C MET A 124 11.39 -2.17 9.94
N THR A 125 10.62 -3.04 9.27
CA THR A 125 10.90 -3.57 7.94
C THR A 125 9.88 -3.08 6.92
N ALA A 126 10.18 -3.28 5.63
CA ALA A 126 9.33 -2.89 4.52
C ALA A 126 9.50 -3.83 3.32
N VAL A 127 8.64 -3.64 2.31
CA VAL A 127 8.77 -4.21 0.96
C VAL A 127 9.02 -3.07 -0.01
N VAL A 128 10.02 -3.20 -0.87
CA VAL A 128 10.32 -2.22 -1.91
C VAL A 128 10.13 -2.85 -3.29
N TYR A 129 9.25 -2.28 -4.08
CA TYR A 129 8.94 -2.71 -5.44
C TYR A 129 9.71 -1.86 -6.45
N VAL A 130 10.46 -2.49 -7.33
CA VAL A 130 11.36 -1.78 -8.24
C VAL A 130 10.98 -1.98 -9.71
N ILE A 131 11.03 -0.88 -10.46
CA ILE A 131 10.94 -0.88 -11.92
C ILE A 131 12.32 -1.25 -12.44
N THR A 132 12.45 -2.44 -13.03
CA THR A 132 13.79 -2.98 -13.31
C THR A 132 14.56 -2.19 -14.37
N ASN A 133 13.87 -1.60 -15.35
CA ASN A 133 14.51 -0.78 -16.38
C ASN A 133 14.86 0.64 -15.91
N GLU A 134 14.48 1.02 -14.67
CA GLU A 134 14.91 2.28 -14.06
C GLU A 134 16.14 2.13 -13.16
N LEU A 135 16.50 0.91 -12.75
CA LEU A 135 17.64 0.66 -11.86
C LEU A 135 18.95 1.20 -12.43
N GLY A 136 19.69 1.88 -11.56
CA GLY A 136 20.97 2.52 -11.90
C GLY A 136 20.85 3.86 -12.62
N LYS A 137 19.65 4.32 -12.97
CA LYS A 137 19.43 5.67 -13.49
C LYS A 137 19.51 6.71 -12.36
N LYS A 138 19.66 7.99 -12.73
CA LYS A 138 19.98 9.12 -11.82
C LYS A 138 19.13 9.18 -10.59
N ASN A 139 17.94 8.85 -10.47
CA ASN A 139 17.08 9.04 -9.29
C ASN A 139 16.59 7.71 -8.72
N TYR A 140 17.17 6.62 -9.18
CA TYR A 140 16.79 5.26 -8.81
C TYR A 140 17.95 4.52 -8.13
N MET A 141 17.60 3.50 -7.38
CA MET A 141 18.56 2.64 -6.71
C MET A 141 19.40 1.84 -7.71
N THR A 142 20.58 1.46 -7.27
CA THR A 142 21.46 0.52 -7.97
C THR A 142 21.20 -0.92 -7.49
N HIS A 143 21.68 -1.90 -8.24
CA HIS A 143 21.60 -3.31 -7.83
C HIS A 143 22.34 -3.58 -6.51
N ASP A 144 23.47 -2.93 -6.27
CA ASP A 144 24.23 -3.14 -5.04
C ASP A 144 23.49 -2.58 -3.83
N GLU A 145 22.76 -1.48 -3.98
CA GLU A 145 21.89 -0.94 -2.94
C GLU A 145 20.71 -1.86 -2.65
N LEU A 146 20.08 -2.45 -3.65
CA LEU A 146 19.03 -3.45 -3.44
C LEU A 146 19.54 -4.68 -2.70
N LYS A 147 20.73 -5.18 -3.05
CA LYS A 147 21.36 -6.29 -2.33
C LYS A 147 21.66 -5.91 -0.88
N ASP A 148 22.12 -4.69 -0.64
CA ASP A 148 22.36 -4.21 0.71
C ASP A 148 21.07 -4.12 1.51
N MET A 149 20.00 -3.53 0.95
CA MET A 149 18.69 -3.49 1.58
C MET A 149 18.17 -4.88 1.94
N GLN A 150 18.30 -5.84 1.03
CA GLN A 150 17.85 -7.22 1.29
C GLN A 150 18.64 -7.88 2.42
N ARG A 151 19.96 -7.66 2.52
CA ARG A 151 20.79 -8.12 3.67
C ARG A 151 20.36 -7.46 4.99
N ARG A 152 19.84 -6.25 4.93
CA ARG A 152 19.33 -5.47 6.08
C ARG A 152 17.85 -5.74 6.39
N GLY A 153 17.26 -6.79 5.78
CA GLY A 153 15.92 -7.28 6.11
C GLY A 153 14.77 -6.59 5.38
N ILE A 154 15.06 -5.82 4.33
CA ILE A 154 14.02 -5.28 3.44
C ILE A 154 13.67 -6.33 2.38
N GLU A 155 12.39 -6.61 2.20
CA GLU A 155 11.90 -7.46 1.11
C GLU A 155 11.94 -6.67 -0.21
N ILE A 156 12.50 -7.27 -1.26
CA ILE A 156 12.50 -6.68 -2.61
C ILE A 156 11.45 -7.39 -3.46
N GLY A 157 10.58 -6.63 -4.09
CA GLY A 157 9.57 -7.08 -5.02
C GLY A 157 9.72 -6.44 -6.41
N SER A 158 8.95 -6.94 -7.37
CA SER A 158 8.92 -6.42 -8.73
C SER A 158 7.84 -5.34 -8.89
N HIS A 159 8.15 -4.28 -9.63
CA HIS A 159 7.16 -3.32 -10.15
C HIS A 159 7.13 -3.34 -11.68
N THR A 160 7.24 -4.54 -12.26
CA THR A 160 7.37 -4.83 -13.70
C THR A 160 8.69 -4.32 -14.31
N ALA A 161 8.85 -4.50 -15.62
CA ALA A 161 10.05 -4.05 -16.31
C ALA A 161 10.03 -2.53 -16.56
N ASP A 162 8.92 -2.00 -17.09
CA ASP A 162 8.83 -0.63 -17.61
C ASP A 162 7.74 0.22 -16.95
N HIS A 163 7.06 -0.28 -15.90
CA HIS A 163 5.94 0.40 -15.23
C HIS A 163 4.77 0.74 -16.17
N LEU A 164 4.54 -0.07 -17.19
CA LEU A 164 3.38 0.10 -18.07
C LEU A 164 2.12 -0.49 -17.44
N PRO A 165 0.95 0.20 -17.49
CA PRO A 165 -0.31 -0.36 -17.00
C PRO A 165 -0.63 -1.67 -17.72
N LEU A 166 -0.71 -2.78 -16.99
CA LEU A 166 -0.92 -4.11 -17.60
C LEU A 166 -2.22 -4.20 -18.37
N THR A 167 -3.23 -3.43 -17.97
CA THR A 167 -4.53 -3.32 -18.66
C THR A 167 -4.44 -2.73 -20.07
N SER A 168 -3.36 -2.03 -20.40
CA SER A 168 -3.11 -1.43 -21.71
C SER A 168 -2.27 -2.31 -22.65
N LEU A 169 -1.79 -3.46 -22.15
CA LEU A 169 -0.85 -4.33 -22.85
C LEU A 169 -1.55 -5.58 -23.39
N THR A 170 -1.01 -6.11 -24.49
CA THR A 170 -1.36 -7.45 -24.97
C THR A 170 -0.94 -8.53 -23.97
N THR A 171 -1.50 -9.72 -24.09
CA THR A 171 -1.18 -10.86 -23.22
C THR A 171 0.31 -11.19 -23.19
N ASP A 172 0.98 -11.19 -24.36
CA ASP A 172 2.41 -11.47 -24.47
C ASP A 172 3.26 -10.37 -23.84
N GLU A 173 2.86 -9.11 -23.97
CA GLU A 173 3.54 -7.98 -23.33
C GLU A 173 3.37 -8.04 -21.81
N GLN A 174 2.19 -8.38 -21.28
CA GLN A 174 1.98 -8.58 -19.84
C GLN A 174 2.91 -9.68 -19.30
N LEU A 175 2.97 -10.83 -19.99
CA LEU A 175 3.87 -11.91 -19.62
C LEU A 175 5.33 -11.46 -19.60
N TYR A 176 5.77 -10.71 -20.63
CA TYR A 176 7.12 -10.16 -20.68
C TYR A 176 7.40 -9.24 -19.49
N GLN A 177 6.52 -8.29 -19.19
CA GLN A 177 6.67 -7.33 -18.10
C GLN A 177 6.87 -8.01 -16.74
N ILE A 178 6.12 -9.06 -16.49
CA ILE A 178 6.15 -9.82 -15.22
C ILE A 178 7.38 -10.70 -15.15
N THR A 179 7.64 -11.47 -16.22
CA THR A 179 8.72 -12.48 -16.25
C THR A 179 10.10 -11.84 -16.34
N ALA A 180 10.27 -10.84 -17.21
CA ALA A 180 11.55 -10.18 -17.42
C ALA A 180 12.04 -9.49 -16.15
N SER A 181 11.13 -8.77 -15.44
CA SER A 181 11.50 -8.09 -14.21
C SER A 181 11.96 -9.05 -13.10
N LYS A 182 11.21 -10.14 -12.87
CA LYS A 182 11.61 -11.16 -11.89
C LYS A 182 12.96 -11.76 -12.19
N ARG A 183 13.12 -12.26 -13.42
CA ARG A 183 14.37 -12.91 -13.84
C ARG A 183 15.57 -11.97 -13.77
N PHE A 184 15.37 -10.73 -14.17
CA PHE A 184 16.44 -9.73 -14.09
C PHE A 184 16.89 -9.50 -12.64
N LEU A 185 15.96 -9.34 -11.70
CA LEU A 185 16.28 -9.16 -10.28
C LEU A 185 17.00 -10.37 -9.69
N GLU A 186 16.52 -11.58 -9.94
CA GLU A 186 17.11 -12.82 -9.43
C GLU A 186 18.49 -13.10 -10.06
N TRP A 187 18.66 -12.89 -11.38
CA TRP A 187 19.95 -13.03 -12.05
C TRP A 187 20.98 -11.98 -11.62
N SER A 188 20.52 -10.82 -11.16
CA SER A 188 21.41 -9.80 -10.59
C SER A 188 21.96 -10.17 -9.21
N GLY A 189 21.56 -11.32 -8.66
CA GLY A 189 22.04 -11.87 -7.39
C GLY A 189 21.20 -11.50 -6.16
N LEU A 190 19.98 -11.03 -6.36
CA LEU A 190 18.99 -10.94 -5.28
C LEU A 190 18.42 -12.33 -4.95
N ALA A 191 17.93 -12.51 -3.73
CA ALA A 191 17.16 -13.68 -3.39
C ALA A 191 15.85 -13.73 -4.21
N THR A 192 15.16 -14.87 -4.18
CA THR A 192 13.92 -15.09 -4.93
C THR A 192 12.91 -13.97 -4.71
N ILE A 193 12.36 -13.45 -5.79
CA ILE A 193 11.34 -12.41 -5.80
C ILE A 193 9.96 -13.05 -5.71
N TYR A 194 9.24 -12.77 -4.63
CA TYR A 194 7.95 -13.40 -4.33
C TYR A 194 6.75 -12.48 -4.48
N SER A 195 6.96 -11.17 -4.58
CA SER A 195 5.88 -10.19 -4.58
C SER A 195 5.98 -9.23 -5.76
N LEU A 196 4.81 -8.77 -6.25
CA LEU A 196 4.69 -7.77 -7.32
C LEU A 196 3.74 -6.65 -6.88
N SER A 197 4.06 -5.41 -7.24
CA SER A 197 3.10 -4.30 -7.26
C SER A 197 2.63 -4.07 -8.69
N TYR A 198 1.31 -4.06 -8.91
CA TYR A 198 0.78 -3.75 -10.23
C TYR A 198 0.95 -2.27 -10.56
N PRO A 199 1.50 -1.90 -11.74
CA PRO A 199 1.55 -0.51 -12.18
C PRO A 199 0.16 0.14 -12.15
N ASN A 200 0.06 1.34 -11.57
CA ASN A 200 -1.20 2.06 -11.31
C ASN A 200 -2.21 1.28 -10.44
N GLY A 201 -1.83 0.16 -9.86
CA GLY A 201 -2.69 -0.71 -9.06
C GLY A 201 -3.69 -1.53 -9.87
N GLU A 202 -3.61 -1.53 -11.20
CA GLU A 202 -4.55 -2.18 -12.11
C GLU A 202 -4.16 -3.63 -12.39
N VAL A 203 -5.12 -4.55 -12.28
CA VAL A 203 -4.90 -5.99 -12.40
C VAL A 203 -5.76 -6.60 -13.52
N THR A 204 -5.17 -7.52 -14.29
CA THR A 204 -5.88 -8.36 -15.26
C THR A 204 -5.94 -9.81 -14.77
N THR A 205 -6.86 -10.59 -15.31
CA THR A 205 -6.94 -12.03 -15.02
C THR A 205 -5.70 -12.76 -15.51
N GLU A 206 -5.23 -12.40 -16.70
CA GLU A 206 -4.03 -12.94 -17.34
C GLU A 206 -2.78 -12.69 -16.51
N ALA A 207 -2.62 -11.46 -15.95
CA ALA A 207 -1.51 -11.14 -15.08
C ALA A 207 -1.47 -12.04 -13.84
N ILE A 208 -2.62 -12.34 -13.22
CA ILE A 208 -2.69 -13.27 -12.09
C ILE A 208 -2.21 -14.68 -12.49
N GLU A 209 -2.62 -15.17 -13.64
CA GLU A 209 -2.18 -16.48 -14.12
C GLU A 209 -0.65 -16.51 -14.36
N PHE A 210 -0.09 -15.44 -14.94
CA PHE A 210 1.34 -15.32 -15.14
C PHE A 210 2.12 -15.25 -13.81
N LEU A 211 1.59 -14.54 -12.82
CA LEU A 211 2.20 -14.51 -11.48
C LEU A 211 2.28 -15.91 -10.85
N ARG A 212 1.22 -16.72 -11.00
CA ARG A 212 1.22 -18.11 -10.53
C ARG A 212 2.26 -18.96 -11.25
N GLN A 213 2.31 -18.86 -12.59
CA GLN A 213 3.26 -19.59 -13.43
C GLN A 213 4.71 -19.24 -13.09
N GLU A 214 4.99 -17.98 -12.82
CA GLU A 214 6.32 -17.47 -12.44
C GLU A 214 6.63 -17.61 -10.95
N ASN A 215 5.77 -18.30 -10.17
CA ASN A 215 5.95 -18.54 -8.74
C ASN A 215 6.05 -17.26 -7.88
N TYR A 216 5.33 -16.22 -8.26
CA TYR A 216 5.04 -15.15 -7.30
C TYR A 216 4.06 -15.68 -6.25
N LEU A 217 4.17 -15.22 -5.02
CA LEU A 217 3.28 -15.61 -3.93
C LEU A 217 2.21 -14.56 -3.67
N THR A 218 2.53 -13.27 -3.90
CA THR A 218 1.63 -12.16 -3.63
C THR A 218 1.70 -11.09 -4.70
N ALA A 219 0.61 -10.32 -4.82
CA ALA A 219 0.65 -9.05 -5.53
C ALA A 219 -0.28 -8.03 -4.88
N VAL A 220 0.12 -6.76 -4.91
CA VAL A 220 -0.60 -5.63 -4.31
C VAL A 220 -1.24 -4.77 -5.39
N THR A 221 -2.48 -4.33 -5.14
CA THR A 221 -3.25 -3.46 -6.04
C THR A 221 -3.30 -2.03 -5.52
N GLY A 222 -3.97 -1.12 -6.24
CA GLY A 222 -4.31 0.23 -5.77
C GLY A 222 -5.63 0.30 -5.00
N ASP A 223 -6.36 -0.82 -4.85
CA ASP A 223 -7.64 -0.87 -4.17
C ASP A 223 -7.48 -0.67 -2.67
N ALA A 224 -8.34 0.19 -2.08
CA ALA A 224 -8.28 0.50 -0.66
C ALA A 224 -8.96 -0.57 0.21
N GLY A 225 -8.27 -1.01 1.30
CA GLY A 225 -8.86 -1.96 2.22
C GLY A 225 -7.90 -2.51 3.27
N LEU A 226 -8.43 -3.45 4.07
CA LEU A 226 -7.66 -4.30 4.96
C LEU A 226 -7.54 -5.70 4.37
N ASN A 227 -6.49 -6.40 4.74
CA ASN A 227 -6.20 -7.76 4.32
C ASN A 227 -6.32 -8.73 5.48
N THR A 228 -6.85 -9.92 5.22
CA THR A 228 -6.91 -11.05 6.15
C THR A 228 -6.13 -12.23 5.57
N LEU A 229 -5.99 -13.31 6.33
CA LEU A 229 -5.38 -14.55 5.82
C LEU A 229 -6.17 -15.20 4.67
N GLU A 230 -7.44 -14.78 4.47
CA GLU A 230 -8.32 -15.27 3.41
C GLU A 230 -8.34 -14.36 2.17
N THR A 231 -7.73 -13.17 2.27
CA THR A 231 -7.65 -12.24 1.13
C THR A 231 -6.88 -12.90 -0.01
N ASN A 232 -7.39 -12.75 -1.24
CA ASN A 232 -6.68 -13.26 -2.43
C ASN A 232 -5.26 -12.69 -2.48
N PRO A 233 -4.21 -13.51 -2.37
CA PRO A 233 -2.83 -13.03 -2.26
C PRO A 233 -2.35 -12.27 -3.50
N TYR A 234 -3.02 -12.45 -4.65
CA TYR A 234 -2.71 -11.72 -5.88
C TYR A 234 -3.54 -10.43 -6.06
N LYS A 235 -4.33 -10.06 -5.06
CA LYS A 235 -5.18 -8.85 -5.05
C LYS A 235 -5.19 -8.20 -3.66
N LEU A 236 -4.03 -8.01 -3.06
CA LEU A 236 -3.93 -7.40 -1.74
C LEU A 236 -4.26 -5.90 -1.82
N TYR A 237 -5.07 -5.44 -0.87
CA TYR A 237 -5.49 -4.04 -0.74
C TYR A 237 -4.39 -3.20 -0.13
N ARG A 238 -4.32 -1.91 -0.53
CA ARG A 238 -3.37 -0.95 0.06
C ARG A 238 -4.06 0.31 0.56
N VAL A 239 -3.40 0.99 1.47
CA VAL A 239 -3.74 2.34 1.94
C VAL A 239 -2.70 3.29 1.35
N ASN A 240 -3.09 4.06 0.35
CA ASN A 240 -2.19 5.00 -0.32
C ASN A 240 -1.83 6.16 0.62
N ILE A 241 -0.54 6.36 0.88
CA ILE A 241 0.01 7.44 1.69
C ILE A 241 0.59 8.49 0.74
N ARG A 242 0.14 9.73 0.90
CA ARG A 242 0.51 10.86 0.05
C ARG A 242 1.16 11.95 0.87
N LYS A 243 1.74 12.94 0.20
CA LYS A 243 2.23 14.18 0.81
C LYS A 243 1.15 14.73 1.74
N PRO A 244 1.41 14.79 3.05
CA PRO A 244 0.39 15.21 3.98
C PRO A 244 0.15 16.73 3.88
N ARG A 245 -1.12 17.13 3.86
CA ARG A 245 -1.53 18.55 3.97
C ARG A 245 -1.75 18.97 5.41
N PHE A 246 -2.10 18.01 6.26
CA PHE A 246 -2.43 18.19 7.68
C PHE A 246 -1.57 17.28 8.57
N GLY A 247 -0.34 16.98 8.14
CA GLY A 247 0.61 16.17 8.89
C GLY A 247 0.07 14.82 9.31
N LEU A 248 0.44 14.39 10.50
CA LEU A 248 0.05 13.10 11.08
C LEU A 248 -1.48 12.90 11.20
N THR A 249 -2.28 13.98 11.25
CA THR A 249 -3.76 13.87 11.30
C THR A 249 -4.32 13.23 10.05
N GLU A 250 -3.78 13.58 8.87
CA GLU A 250 -4.20 12.97 7.62
C GLU A 250 -3.82 11.49 7.56
N PHE A 251 -2.62 11.12 8.02
CA PHE A 251 -2.19 9.74 8.12
C PHE A 251 -3.13 8.88 8.98
N LYS A 252 -3.46 9.37 10.18
CA LYS A 252 -4.45 8.73 11.07
C LYS A 252 -5.82 8.57 10.41
N PHE A 253 -6.25 9.59 9.68
CA PHE A 253 -7.53 9.54 8.96
C PHE A 253 -7.51 8.50 7.82
N ARG A 254 -6.39 8.32 7.12
CA ARG A 254 -6.26 7.30 6.07
C ARG A 254 -6.34 5.89 6.64
N LEU A 255 -5.66 5.61 7.76
CA LEU A 255 -5.79 4.34 8.47
C LEU A 255 -7.23 4.10 8.94
N PHE A 256 -7.82 5.08 9.62
CA PHE A 256 -9.22 5.03 10.05
C PHE A 256 -10.17 4.76 8.88
N LYS A 257 -9.98 5.44 7.75
CA LYS A 257 -10.79 5.25 6.55
C LYS A 257 -10.74 3.81 6.03
N ALA A 258 -9.56 3.18 6.04
CA ALA A 258 -9.41 1.79 5.62
C ALA A 258 -10.20 0.84 6.54
N GLU A 259 -10.12 1.03 7.85
CA GLU A 259 -10.91 0.27 8.84
C GLU A 259 -12.41 0.50 8.67
N PHE A 260 -12.84 1.75 8.46
CA PHE A 260 -14.24 2.11 8.26
C PHE A 260 -14.82 1.42 7.01
N PHE A 261 -14.12 1.45 5.88
CA PHE A 261 -14.58 0.77 4.67
C PHE A 261 -14.53 -0.75 4.78
N ALA A 262 -13.60 -1.31 5.56
CA ALA A 262 -13.61 -2.74 5.84
C ALA A 262 -14.86 -3.13 6.66
N LYS A 263 -15.27 -2.32 7.66
CA LYS A 263 -16.54 -2.52 8.39
C LYS A 263 -17.75 -2.47 7.45
N LEU A 264 -17.80 -1.52 6.51
CA LEU A 264 -18.88 -1.42 5.54
C LEU A 264 -19.00 -2.65 4.64
N ARG A 265 -17.87 -3.19 4.16
CA ARG A 265 -17.87 -4.40 3.31
C ARG A 265 -18.40 -5.63 4.03
N ASN A 266 -18.24 -5.71 5.34
CA ASN A 266 -18.77 -6.82 6.14
C ASN A 266 -20.28 -6.73 6.39
N ILE A 267 -20.94 -5.62 6.01
CA ILE A 267 -22.39 -5.43 6.14
C ILE A 267 -23.12 -5.80 4.85
N PHE A 268 -22.48 -5.63 3.71
CA PHE A 268 -23.03 -5.85 2.38
C PHE A 268 -22.29 -6.98 1.64
#